data_a2a146b06eb31c62fcac9ecf2b488351
#
_entry.id   a2a146b06eb31c62fcac9ecf2b488351
#
_cell.length_a   1.000
_cell.length_b   1.000
_cell.length_c   1.000
_cell.angle_alpha   90.00
_cell.angle_beta   90.00
_cell.angle_gamma   90.00
#
_symmetry.space_group_name_H-M   'P 1'
#
loop_
_entity.id
_entity.type
_entity.pdbx_description
1 polymer ?
#
loop_
_entity_poly.entity_id
_entity_poly.type
_entity_poly.pdbx_seq_one_letter_code
_entity_poly.pdbx_strand_id
1 'polypeptide(L)'
;MPSADLPLEECRAYRPELPLPGGFDAFWAGTLGEAPHDGAADKPRYREVDCGLPRIRTYDVSIPGYAGRPVRGWLHMPTGATEPLGCVVEFLGYGRGRGLPHEELMWACAGYAHLVMDTRGQGWSAAAGVTPDTDPGAAGAVPGFLTRGIESPETHYYRRVFTDAVRFVEAMRVHPEVDPARIVVTGVSQGGGIALAVAGLVPGLAGVMPDVPFLCHIARGARIAGLPPYTEIASYLRLHHGRTEQVFRTLSYFDAAHHATRATAPALFSIAMADEICPPSTCFTAYHRYAGRKELRVYEFNGHEGGGAHHRAEQLAWVRDLFTGPPTGRTELS
;
A
#
# COMPACT_ATOMS: atom_id res chain seq x y z
N MET A 1 8.57 -23.46 -14.54
CA MET A 1 8.77 -22.44 -15.59
C MET A 1 10.12 -21.80 -15.35
N PRO A 2 10.89 -21.37 -16.36
CA PRO A 2 12.10 -20.60 -16.08
C PRO A 2 11.68 -19.32 -15.36
N SER A 3 12.34 -19.01 -14.25
CA SER A 3 12.12 -17.76 -13.53
C SER A 3 12.47 -16.59 -14.45
N ALA A 4 11.57 -15.64 -14.63
CA ALA A 4 11.83 -14.40 -15.38
C ALA A 4 12.79 -13.45 -14.63
N ASP A 5 13.21 -13.80 -13.42
CA ASP A 5 14.06 -13.01 -12.54
C ASP A 5 15.16 -13.90 -11.91
N LEU A 6 15.91 -13.35 -10.98
CA LEU A 6 17.00 -14.02 -10.26
C LEU A 6 16.50 -15.22 -9.44
N PRO A 7 17.26 -16.32 -9.34
CA PRO A 7 17.01 -17.41 -8.41
C PRO A 7 16.93 -16.92 -6.96
N LEU A 8 16.28 -17.69 -6.08
CA LEU A 8 16.04 -17.31 -4.69
C LEU A 8 17.32 -16.89 -3.95
N GLU A 9 18.40 -17.67 -4.07
CA GLU A 9 19.66 -17.37 -3.37
C GLU A 9 20.30 -16.08 -3.89
N GLU A 10 20.19 -15.82 -5.20
CA GLU A 10 20.66 -14.56 -5.77
C GLU A 10 19.77 -13.38 -5.31
N CYS A 11 18.45 -13.55 -5.24
CA CYS A 11 17.55 -12.56 -4.68
C CYS A 11 17.86 -12.26 -3.20
N ARG A 12 18.18 -13.28 -2.41
CA ARG A 12 18.59 -13.13 -0.99
C ARG A 12 19.88 -12.33 -0.86
N ALA A 13 20.78 -12.43 -1.83
CA ALA A 13 22.05 -11.70 -1.86
C ALA A 13 21.94 -10.33 -2.54
N TYR A 14 20.85 -10.05 -3.27
CA TYR A 14 20.71 -8.88 -4.13
C TYR A 14 20.63 -7.57 -3.34
N ARG A 15 21.67 -6.75 -3.42
CA ARG A 15 21.80 -5.45 -2.72
C ARG A 15 22.20 -4.37 -3.73
N PRO A 16 21.26 -3.96 -4.63
CA PRO A 16 21.59 -2.96 -5.63
C PRO A 16 21.87 -1.59 -5.00
N GLU A 17 22.77 -0.85 -5.61
CA GLU A 17 22.87 0.56 -5.35
C GLU A 17 21.63 1.27 -5.86
N LEU A 18 20.92 1.93 -4.97
CA LEU A 18 19.68 2.67 -5.27
C LEU A 18 19.77 4.01 -4.52
N PRO A 19 20.42 5.02 -5.13
CA PRO A 19 20.59 6.32 -4.49
C PRO A 19 19.24 7.04 -4.39
N LEU A 20 19.06 7.73 -3.26
CA LEU A 20 17.89 8.60 -3.06
C LEU A 20 17.94 9.79 -4.01
N PRO A 21 16.79 10.20 -4.56
CA PRO A 21 16.75 11.44 -5.33
C PRO A 21 17.05 12.64 -4.44
N GLY A 22 17.71 13.65 -5.02
CA GLY A 22 18.00 14.88 -4.31
C GLY A 22 16.72 15.57 -3.80
N GLY A 23 16.71 15.97 -2.53
CA GLY A 23 15.55 16.64 -1.96
C GLY A 23 14.36 15.75 -1.61
N PHE A 24 14.52 14.42 -1.58
CA PHE A 24 13.43 13.45 -1.29
C PHE A 24 12.64 13.79 -0.01
N ASP A 25 13.35 14.03 1.10
CA ASP A 25 12.68 14.31 2.38
C ASP A 25 11.99 15.68 2.37
N ALA A 26 12.60 16.69 1.75
CA ALA A 26 12.01 18.02 1.60
C ALA A 26 10.75 17.99 0.71
N PHE A 27 10.77 17.21 -0.38
CA PHE A 27 9.61 17.02 -1.26
C PHE A 27 8.42 16.42 -0.50
N TRP A 28 8.64 15.36 0.28
CA TRP A 28 7.55 14.72 1.02
C TRP A 28 7.08 15.56 2.20
N ALA A 29 7.99 16.21 2.94
CA ALA A 29 7.62 17.16 4.00
C ALA A 29 6.79 18.32 3.44
N GLY A 30 7.19 18.91 2.31
CA GLY A 30 6.44 19.94 1.62
C GLY A 30 5.06 19.44 1.16
N THR A 31 5.01 18.27 0.50
CA THR A 31 3.76 17.68 0.00
C THR A 31 2.75 17.42 1.11
N LEU A 32 3.17 16.84 2.23
CA LEU A 32 2.29 16.54 3.35
C LEU A 32 1.90 17.77 4.16
N GLY A 33 2.71 18.83 4.12
CA GLY A 33 2.43 20.12 4.74
C GLY A 33 1.56 21.07 3.91
N GLU A 34 1.22 20.72 2.66
CA GLU A 34 0.34 21.54 1.83
C GLU A 34 -1.06 21.66 2.46
N ALA A 35 -1.54 22.90 2.56
CA ALA A 35 -2.89 23.17 3.03
C ALA A 35 -3.94 22.67 2.02
N PRO A 36 -5.13 22.26 2.48
CA PRO A 36 -6.26 22.01 1.60
C PRO A 36 -6.58 23.24 0.74
N HIS A 37 -7.08 23.01 -0.48
CA HIS A 37 -7.58 24.10 -1.31
C HIS A 37 -8.84 24.71 -0.69
N ASP A 38 -9.12 25.98 -0.99
CA ASP A 38 -10.32 26.67 -0.53
C ASP A 38 -11.60 25.88 -0.85
N GLY A 39 -12.46 25.71 0.15
CA GLY A 39 -13.69 24.94 0.03
C GLY A 39 -13.54 23.42 0.11
N ALA A 40 -12.34 22.91 0.41
CA ALA A 40 -12.12 21.50 0.66
C ALA A 40 -12.75 21.02 1.98
N ALA A 41 -13.04 19.73 2.10
CA ALA A 41 -13.52 19.14 3.34
C ALA A 41 -12.42 19.14 4.41
N ASP A 42 -12.75 19.61 5.63
CA ASP A 42 -11.77 19.73 6.71
C ASP A 42 -11.68 18.48 7.59
N LYS A 43 -12.72 17.62 7.56
CA LYS A 43 -12.85 16.50 8.49
C LYS A 43 -13.33 15.22 7.79
N PRO A 44 -12.89 14.05 8.26
CA PRO A 44 -13.45 12.77 7.86
C PRO A 44 -14.97 12.71 8.12
N ARG A 45 -15.70 12.07 7.21
CA ARG A 45 -17.14 11.80 7.35
C ARG A 45 -17.36 10.30 7.32
N TYR A 46 -18.22 9.83 8.22
CA TYR A 46 -18.57 8.42 8.37
C TYR A 46 -20.09 8.30 8.25
N ARG A 47 -20.58 7.58 7.28
CA ARG A 47 -22.01 7.31 7.08
C ARG A 47 -22.25 5.81 7.19
N GLU A 48 -22.94 5.39 8.22
CA GLU A 48 -23.28 3.98 8.41
C GLU A 48 -24.12 3.45 7.25
N VAL A 49 -23.84 2.22 6.83
CA VAL A 49 -24.49 1.51 5.73
C VAL A 49 -24.90 0.14 6.26
N ASP A 50 -26.20 -0.17 6.14
CA ASP A 50 -26.67 -1.52 6.40
C ASP A 50 -26.26 -2.44 5.24
N CYS A 51 -25.39 -3.39 5.54
CA CYS A 51 -24.94 -4.42 4.61
C CYS A 51 -25.44 -5.83 5.00
N GLY A 52 -26.41 -5.93 5.89
CA GLY A 52 -27.02 -7.20 6.32
C GLY A 52 -26.11 -8.04 7.23
N LEU A 53 -25.09 -7.45 7.83
CA LEU A 53 -24.10 -8.14 8.68
C LEU A 53 -24.25 -7.70 10.16
N PRO A 54 -25.04 -8.40 10.98
CA PRO A 54 -25.41 -7.92 12.33
C PRO A 54 -24.24 -7.85 13.33
N ARG A 55 -23.12 -8.43 12.98
CA ARG A 55 -21.90 -8.43 13.84
C ARG A 55 -20.86 -7.43 13.40
N ILE A 56 -21.10 -6.70 12.29
CA ILE A 56 -20.17 -5.73 11.73
C ILE A 56 -20.94 -4.44 11.40
N ARG A 57 -20.51 -3.32 11.95
CA ARG A 57 -20.94 -1.99 11.51
C ARG A 57 -20.06 -1.58 10.34
N THR A 58 -20.68 -1.18 9.25
CA THR A 58 -19.95 -0.73 8.05
C THR A 58 -20.25 0.73 7.79
N TYR A 59 -19.22 1.51 7.54
CA TYR A 59 -19.34 2.94 7.22
C TYR A 59 -18.79 3.21 5.83
N ASP A 60 -19.57 3.92 5.02
CA ASP A 60 -19.10 4.62 3.83
C ASP A 60 -18.33 5.86 4.30
N VAL A 61 -17.01 5.83 4.15
CA VAL A 61 -16.17 6.92 4.62
C VAL A 61 -15.77 7.86 3.49
N SER A 62 -15.61 9.14 3.83
CA SER A 62 -15.05 10.16 2.96
C SER A 62 -14.01 10.93 3.76
N ILE A 63 -12.74 10.74 3.41
CA ILE A 63 -11.60 11.33 4.11
C ILE A 63 -10.97 12.39 3.20
N PRO A 64 -10.65 13.59 3.72
CA PRO A 64 -9.93 14.62 2.97
C PRO A 64 -8.52 14.09 2.61
N GLY A 65 -8.27 13.86 1.33
CA GLY A 65 -6.99 13.42 0.80
C GLY A 65 -6.13 14.55 0.27
N TYR A 66 -5.38 14.28 -0.80
CA TYR A 66 -4.54 15.28 -1.46
C TYR A 66 -5.36 16.54 -1.80
N ALA A 67 -4.82 17.70 -1.43
CA ALA A 67 -5.46 19.02 -1.60
C ALA A 67 -6.87 19.12 -0.97
N GLY A 68 -7.17 18.32 0.07
CA GLY A 68 -8.46 18.29 0.75
C GLY A 68 -9.60 17.64 -0.06
N ARG A 69 -9.29 17.03 -1.22
CA ARG A 69 -10.30 16.36 -2.05
C ARG A 69 -10.76 15.07 -1.39
N PRO A 70 -12.06 14.73 -1.43
CA PRO A 70 -12.58 13.56 -0.77
C PRO A 70 -12.10 12.27 -1.42
N VAL A 71 -11.55 11.38 -0.60
CA VAL A 71 -11.23 10.00 -0.95
C VAL A 71 -12.18 9.08 -0.22
N ARG A 72 -12.74 8.13 -0.94
CA ARG A 72 -13.74 7.20 -0.40
C ARG A 72 -13.06 5.97 0.20
N GLY A 73 -13.80 5.26 1.06
CA GLY A 73 -13.34 4.01 1.63
C GLY A 73 -14.48 3.27 2.33
N TRP A 74 -14.18 2.08 2.82
CA TRP A 74 -15.04 1.36 3.74
C TRP A 74 -14.34 1.25 5.10
N LEU A 75 -15.07 1.57 6.19
CA LEU A 75 -14.63 1.24 7.55
C LEU A 75 -15.57 0.17 8.11
N HIS A 76 -15.01 -0.99 8.42
CA HIS A 76 -15.72 -2.10 9.03
C HIS A 76 -15.29 -2.21 10.50
N MET A 77 -16.24 -2.27 11.40
CA MET A 77 -16.01 -2.34 12.84
C MET A 77 -16.82 -3.47 13.47
N PRO A 78 -16.21 -4.34 14.25
CA PRO A 78 -16.97 -5.35 14.99
C PRO A 78 -17.92 -4.69 15.99
N THR A 79 -19.12 -5.28 16.17
CA THR A 79 -20.06 -4.81 17.18
C THR A 79 -19.66 -5.29 18.58
N GLY A 80 -20.04 -4.53 19.62
CA GLY A 80 -19.87 -4.94 21.02
C GLY A 80 -18.46 -4.76 21.60
N ALA A 81 -17.57 -4.03 20.91
CA ALA A 81 -16.30 -3.63 21.50
C ALA A 81 -16.53 -2.67 22.67
N THR A 82 -15.87 -2.91 23.80
CA THR A 82 -15.93 -2.07 25.00
C THR A 82 -14.71 -1.17 25.16
N GLU A 83 -13.64 -1.49 24.43
CA GLU A 83 -12.37 -0.76 24.43
C GLU A 83 -12.00 -0.32 23.00
N PRO A 84 -11.15 0.70 22.84
CA PRO A 84 -10.65 1.10 21.54
C PRO A 84 -9.96 -0.07 20.80
N LEU A 85 -10.31 -0.24 19.53
CA LEU A 85 -9.87 -1.35 18.70
C LEU A 85 -8.46 -1.10 18.11
N GLY A 86 -7.68 -2.17 17.97
CA GLY A 86 -6.60 -2.15 16.98
C GLY A 86 -7.17 -1.98 15.58
N CYS A 87 -6.43 -1.32 14.68
CA CYS A 87 -6.90 -0.99 13.35
C CYS A 87 -5.95 -1.53 12.27
N VAL A 88 -6.53 -2.09 11.22
CA VAL A 88 -5.81 -2.43 9.98
C VAL A 88 -6.27 -1.49 8.88
N VAL A 89 -5.35 -0.74 8.31
CA VAL A 89 -5.59 0.12 7.13
C VAL A 89 -5.07 -0.60 5.90
N GLU A 90 -5.97 -0.94 4.99
CA GLU A 90 -5.67 -1.71 3.78
C GLU A 90 -5.68 -0.83 2.54
N PHE A 91 -4.61 -0.97 1.74
CA PHE A 91 -4.46 -0.34 0.45
C PHE A 91 -4.59 -1.37 -0.67
N LEU A 92 -5.24 -0.98 -1.77
CA LEU A 92 -5.67 -1.90 -2.81
C LEU A 92 -4.64 -2.08 -3.93
N GLY A 93 -4.69 -3.24 -4.59
CA GLY A 93 -3.91 -3.55 -5.78
C GLY A 93 -4.26 -2.67 -6.97
N TYR A 94 -3.37 -2.66 -7.97
CA TYR A 94 -3.52 -1.84 -9.17
C TYR A 94 -4.80 -2.19 -9.95
N GLY A 95 -5.58 -1.17 -10.25
CA GLY A 95 -6.85 -1.29 -10.97
C GLY A 95 -8.04 -1.72 -10.13
N ARG A 96 -7.84 -2.10 -8.85
CA ARG A 96 -8.93 -2.48 -7.96
C ARG A 96 -9.50 -1.24 -7.26
N GLY A 97 -10.82 -1.14 -7.18
CA GLY A 97 -11.54 -0.22 -6.32
C GLY A 97 -12.00 -0.88 -5.04
N ARG A 98 -12.64 -0.12 -4.16
CA ARG A 98 -13.07 -0.57 -2.82
C ARG A 98 -14.19 -1.62 -2.83
N GLY A 99 -14.83 -1.87 -3.97
CA GLY A 99 -15.91 -2.84 -4.10
C GLY A 99 -17.15 -2.53 -3.27
N LEU A 100 -17.86 -3.58 -2.87
CA LEU A 100 -19.10 -3.52 -2.14
C LEU A 100 -18.88 -3.56 -0.61
N PRO A 101 -19.82 -3.03 0.20
CA PRO A 101 -19.65 -2.88 1.64
C PRO A 101 -19.61 -4.18 2.44
N HIS A 102 -19.85 -5.33 1.83
CA HIS A 102 -19.78 -6.65 2.48
C HIS A 102 -18.57 -7.48 2.04
N GLU A 103 -17.67 -6.89 1.27
CA GLU A 103 -16.36 -7.48 0.93
C GLU A 103 -15.31 -7.12 1.98
N GLU A 104 -14.13 -7.74 1.92
CA GLU A 104 -12.94 -7.43 2.75
C GLU A 104 -13.24 -7.38 4.27
N LEU A 105 -13.91 -8.40 4.80
CA LEU A 105 -14.37 -8.43 6.19
C LEU A 105 -13.42 -9.17 7.16
N MET A 106 -12.36 -9.78 6.67
CA MET A 106 -11.49 -10.67 7.46
C MET A 106 -10.99 -10.01 8.75
N TRP A 107 -10.49 -8.79 8.67
CA TRP A 107 -9.94 -8.08 9.83
C TRP A 107 -11.02 -7.69 10.83
N ALA A 108 -12.19 -7.25 10.35
CA ALA A 108 -13.31 -6.94 11.23
C ALA A 108 -13.87 -8.20 11.91
N CYS A 109 -13.92 -9.34 11.20
CA CYS A 109 -14.27 -10.64 11.79
C CYS A 109 -13.24 -11.11 12.83
N ALA A 110 -11.97 -10.72 12.67
CA ALA A 110 -10.91 -10.99 13.63
C ALA A 110 -10.91 -10.06 14.86
N GLY A 111 -11.82 -9.08 14.91
CA GLY A 111 -11.97 -8.17 16.05
C GLY A 111 -11.23 -6.84 15.93
N TYR A 112 -10.78 -6.47 14.73
CA TYR A 112 -10.08 -5.21 14.47
C TYR A 112 -10.98 -4.22 13.71
N ALA A 113 -10.77 -2.93 13.88
CA ALA A 113 -11.27 -1.94 12.93
C ALA A 113 -10.54 -2.15 11.59
N HIS A 114 -11.26 -2.16 10.49
CA HIS A 114 -10.69 -2.37 9.16
C HIS A 114 -11.07 -1.23 8.23
N LEU A 115 -10.09 -0.41 7.84
CA LEU A 115 -10.27 0.69 6.90
C LEU A 115 -9.68 0.33 5.54
N VAL A 116 -10.53 0.28 4.51
CA VAL A 116 -10.13 0.03 3.11
C VAL A 116 -10.15 1.34 2.33
N MET A 117 -9.03 1.75 1.78
CA MET A 117 -8.93 2.96 0.95
C MET A 117 -9.29 2.67 -0.49
N ASP A 118 -10.20 3.45 -1.07
CA ASP A 118 -10.49 3.44 -2.50
C ASP A 118 -9.43 4.27 -3.26
N THR A 119 -8.61 3.60 -4.04
CA THR A 119 -7.51 4.29 -4.75
C THR A 119 -8.06 5.19 -5.85
N ARG A 120 -7.80 6.50 -5.76
CA ARG A 120 -8.32 7.50 -6.70
C ARG A 120 -8.09 7.13 -8.18
N GLY A 121 -9.12 7.32 -9.00
CA GLY A 121 -9.09 7.08 -10.44
C GLY A 121 -9.00 5.62 -10.86
N GLN A 122 -8.97 4.67 -9.91
CA GLN A 122 -8.90 3.25 -10.19
C GLN A 122 -10.27 2.55 -9.95
N GLY A 123 -10.39 1.31 -10.38
CA GLY A 123 -11.63 0.54 -10.25
C GLY A 123 -12.14 -0.06 -11.55
N TRP A 124 -11.22 -0.44 -12.46
CA TRP A 124 -11.58 -1.08 -13.75
C TRP A 124 -11.31 -2.59 -13.79
N SER A 125 -10.75 -3.17 -12.72
CA SER A 125 -10.42 -4.59 -12.67
C SER A 125 -11.36 -5.35 -11.73
N ALA A 126 -10.87 -6.03 -10.70
CA ALA A 126 -11.60 -6.96 -9.86
C ALA A 126 -12.78 -6.35 -9.07
N ALA A 127 -12.75 -5.04 -8.74
CA ALA A 127 -13.83 -4.35 -8.03
C ALA A 127 -13.91 -2.89 -8.45
N ALA A 128 -15.12 -2.32 -8.41
CA ALA A 128 -15.37 -0.94 -8.80
C ALA A 128 -14.83 0.06 -7.75
N GLY A 129 -14.26 1.15 -8.23
CA GLY A 129 -13.87 2.33 -7.44
C GLY A 129 -14.88 3.47 -7.63
N VAL A 130 -14.92 4.37 -6.66
CA VAL A 130 -15.83 5.52 -6.68
C VAL A 130 -15.13 6.85 -6.35
N THR A 131 -13.81 6.81 -6.11
CA THR A 131 -12.99 8.01 -5.91
C THR A 131 -12.43 8.49 -7.25
N PRO A 132 -12.89 9.62 -7.80
CA PRO A 132 -12.31 10.15 -9.03
C PRO A 132 -10.92 10.73 -8.80
N ASP A 133 -10.04 10.67 -9.79
CA ASP A 133 -8.85 11.51 -9.85
C ASP A 133 -9.22 12.78 -10.61
N THR A 134 -9.39 13.89 -9.88
CA THR A 134 -9.98 15.13 -10.39
C THR A 134 -8.96 16.17 -10.85
N ASP A 135 -7.67 15.81 -10.88
CA ASP A 135 -6.65 16.74 -11.38
C ASP A 135 -6.71 16.91 -12.89
N PRO A 136 -6.26 18.07 -13.41
CA PRO A 136 -6.19 18.29 -14.84
C PRO A 136 -5.45 17.17 -15.56
N GLY A 137 -6.07 16.62 -16.61
CA GLY A 137 -5.53 15.48 -17.34
C GLY A 137 -5.86 14.10 -16.77
N ALA A 138 -6.61 14.01 -15.67
CA ALA A 138 -7.12 12.74 -15.16
C ALA A 138 -8.17 12.17 -16.14
N ALA A 139 -7.76 11.22 -16.96
CA ALA A 139 -8.71 10.43 -17.76
C ALA A 139 -9.52 9.49 -16.83
N GLY A 140 -10.62 8.91 -17.35
CA GLY A 140 -11.40 7.92 -16.63
C GLY A 140 -10.57 6.70 -16.16
N ALA A 141 -11.23 5.75 -15.53
CA ALA A 141 -10.60 4.56 -14.93
C ALA A 141 -10.03 3.60 -15.99
N VAL A 142 -8.87 3.93 -16.53
CA VAL A 142 -8.11 3.12 -17.50
C VAL A 142 -6.65 3.03 -17.06
N PRO A 143 -5.91 1.94 -17.41
CA PRO A 143 -4.47 1.79 -17.13
C PRO A 143 -3.62 2.98 -17.60
N GLY A 144 -2.40 3.12 -17.07
CA GLY A 144 -1.45 4.18 -17.43
C GLY A 144 -1.07 5.08 -16.25
N PHE A 145 -1.34 4.65 -15.01
CA PHE A 145 -1.10 5.47 -13.82
C PHE A 145 0.38 5.65 -13.49
N LEU A 146 1.26 4.71 -13.91
CA LEU A 146 2.71 4.88 -13.73
C LEU A 146 3.32 6.00 -14.56
N THR A 147 2.65 6.40 -15.63
CA THR A 147 3.14 7.47 -16.50
C THR A 147 2.31 8.75 -16.43
N ARG A 148 1.26 8.76 -15.59
CA ARG A 148 0.40 9.94 -15.43
C ARG A 148 1.11 11.03 -14.62
N GLY A 149 1.39 12.17 -15.28
CA GLY A 149 2.15 13.28 -14.72
C GLY A 149 3.65 12.98 -14.57
N ILE A 150 4.21 12.11 -15.44
CA ILE A 150 5.58 11.59 -15.38
C ILE A 150 6.65 12.66 -15.57
N GLU A 151 6.28 13.85 -16.02
CA GLU A 151 7.18 14.96 -16.31
C GLU A 151 7.89 15.48 -15.06
N SER A 152 7.21 15.45 -13.92
CA SER A 152 7.81 15.88 -12.65
C SER A 152 7.22 15.17 -11.42
N PRO A 153 7.95 15.11 -10.29
CA PRO A 153 7.40 14.56 -9.04
C PRO A 153 6.14 15.30 -8.56
N GLU A 154 6.06 16.61 -8.80
CA GLU A 154 4.95 17.47 -8.35
C GLU A 154 3.64 17.11 -9.03
N THR A 155 3.68 16.67 -10.29
CA THR A 155 2.50 16.33 -11.10
C THR A 155 2.17 14.85 -11.08
N HIS A 156 3.09 13.99 -10.61
CA HIS A 156 2.95 12.56 -10.70
C HIS A 156 1.77 12.03 -9.87
N TYR A 157 1.08 11.05 -10.41
CA TYR A 157 -0.12 10.44 -9.83
C TYR A 157 0.11 9.90 -8.40
N TYR A 158 1.22 9.20 -8.15
CA TYR A 158 1.49 8.61 -6.83
C TYR A 158 1.80 9.64 -5.74
N ARG A 159 2.12 10.89 -6.06
CA ARG A 159 2.15 11.97 -5.07
C ARG A 159 0.80 12.10 -4.37
N ARG A 160 -0.28 12.06 -5.15
CA ARG A 160 -1.65 12.16 -4.64
C ARG A 160 -2.05 10.91 -3.86
N VAL A 161 -1.76 9.72 -4.40
CA VAL A 161 -2.12 8.45 -3.77
C VAL A 161 -1.43 8.26 -2.43
N PHE A 162 -0.12 8.56 -2.33
CA PHE A 162 0.60 8.41 -1.07
C PHE A 162 0.14 9.44 -0.03
N THR A 163 -0.19 10.66 -0.47
CA THR A 163 -0.82 11.66 0.42
C THR A 163 -2.16 11.16 0.95
N ASP A 164 -3.04 10.63 0.08
CA ASP A 164 -4.33 10.06 0.48
C ASP A 164 -4.14 8.94 1.52
N ALA A 165 -3.19 8.06 1.29
CA ALA A 165 -2.91 6.94 2.18
C ALA A 165 -2.43 7.40 3.58
N VAL A 166 -1.58 8.42 3.63
CA VAL A 166 -1.17 9.07 4.89
C VAL A 166 -2.40 9.64 5.62
N ARG A 167 -3.28 10.36 4.90
CA ARG A 167 -4.51 10.93 5.50
C ARG A 167 -5.48 9.87 6.02
N PHE A 168 -5.52 8.70 5.39
CA PHE A 168 -6.32 7.56 5.88
C PHE A 168 -5.80 7.05 7.23
N VAL A 169 -4.50 6.94 7.41
CA VAL A 169 -3.91 6.56 8.71
C VAL A 169 -4.16 7.66 9.76
N GLU A 170 -3.95 8.92 9.40
CA GLU A 170 -4.20 10.06 10.30
C GLU A 170 -5.66 10.12 10.77
N ALA A 171 -6.61 9.82 9.89
CA ALA A 171 -8.02 9.76 10.24
C ALA A 171 -8.32 8.68 11.30
N MET A 172 -7.66 7.52 11.21
CA MET A 172 -7.81 6.46 12.21
C MET A 172 -7.13 6.80 13.54
N ARG A 173 -6.06 7.57 13.54
CA ARG A 173 -5.40 8.02 14.78
C ARG A 173 -6.28 8.91 15.66
N VAL A 174 -7.24 9.61 15.05
CA VAL A 174 -8.17 10.48 15.77
C VAL A 174 -9.57 9.90 15.88
N HIS A 175 -9.80 8.69 15.38
CA HIS A 175 -11.11 8.04 15.48
C HIS A 175 -11.36 7.57 16.92
N PRO A 176 -12.52 7.91 17.54
CA PRO A 176 -12.73 7.68 18.97
C PRO A 176 -12.76 6.21 19.39
N GLU A 177 -13.06 5.29 18.47
CA GLU A 177 -13.12 3.85 18.73
C GLU A 177 -11.85 3.11 18.28
N VAL A 178 -10.77 3.80 17.89
CA VAL A 178 -9.50 3.20 17.46
C VAL A 178 -8.39 3.56 18.44
N ASP A 179 -7.58 2.58 18.82
CA ASP A 179 -6.35 2.82 19.57
C ASP A 179 -5.25 3.31 18.64
N PRO A 180 -4.81 4.57 18.75
CA PRO A 180 -3.81 5.15 17.86
C PRO A 180 -2.43 4.47 17.94
N ALA A 181 -2.15 3.74 19.02
CA ALA A 181 -0.91 2.97 19.18
C ALA A 181 -0.96 1.59 18.49
N ARG A 182 -2.14 1.13 18.07
CA ARG A 182 -2.37 -0.18 17.47
C ARG A 182 -2.88 -0.08 16.03
N ILE A 183 -2.19 0.69 15.18
CA ILE A 183 -2.50 0.82 13.75
C ILE A 183 -1.46 0.08 12.93
N VAL A 184 -1.92 -0.87 12.12
CA VAL A 184 -1.13 -1.62 11.14
C VAL A 184 -1.57 -1.23 9.74
N VAL A 185 -0.62 -1.11 8.80
CA VAL A 185 -0.92 -0.89 7.39
C VAL A 185 -0.59 -2.13 6.57
N THR A 186 -1.41 -2.44 5.59
CA THR A 186 -1.27 -3.64 4.75
C THR A 186 -1.69 -3.38 3.32
N GLY A 187 -1.31 -4.27 2.42
CA GLY A 187 -1.80 -4.32 1.05
C GLY A 187 -1.01 -5.27 0.17
N VAL A 188 -1.65 -5.69 -0.91
CA VAL A 188 -1.06 -6.58 -1.90
C VAL A 188 -0.64 -5.77 -3.11
N SER A 189 0.52 -6.07 -3.72
CA SER A 189 0.97 -5.44 -4.96
C SER A 189 1.12 -3.91 -4.82
N GLN A 190 0.35 -3.12 -5.55
CA GLN A 190 0.29 -1.65 -5.38
C GLN A 190 0.00 -1.28 -3.92
N GLY A 191 -0.93 -2.00 -3.29
CA GLY A 191 -1.25 -1.78 -1.87
C GLY A 191 -0.04 -2.00 -0.97
N GLY A 192 0.78 -3.01 -1.25
CA GLY A 192 2.04 -3.27 -0.53
C GLY A 192 3.06 -2.16 -0.71
N GLY A 193 3.18 -1.61 -1.93
CA GLY A 193 4.03 -0.44 -2.20
C GLY A 193 3.53 0.82 -1.49
N ILE A 194 2.21 1.06 -1.45
CA ILE A 194 1.59 2.15 -0.69
C ILE A 194 1.84 1.97 0.82
N ALA A 195 1.68 0.75 1.35
CA ALA A 195 1.94 0.45 2.76
C ALA A 195 3.39 0.76 3.16
N LEU A 196 4.37 0.43 2.29
CA LEU A 196 5.78 0.79 2.49
C LEU A 196 6.01 2.30 2.44
N ALA A 197 5.36 3.00 1.51
CA ALA A 197 5.45 4.46 1.41
C ALA A 197 4.90 5.12 2.68
N VAL A 198 3.72 4.70 3.13
CA VAL A 198 3.10 5.18 4.38
C VAL A 198 4.00 4.89 5.58
N ALA A 199 4.59 3.69 5.66
CA ALA A 199 5.50 3.33 6.75
C ALA A 199 6.74 4.23 6.83
N GLY A 200 7.22 4.73 5.68
CA GLY A 200 8.33 5.68 5.63
C GLY A 200 7.93 7.13 5.90
N LEU A 201 6.65 7.48 5.74
CA LEU A 201 6.13 8.84 5.88
C LEU A 201 5.42 9.09 7.22
N VAL A 202 4.90 8.03 7.86
CA VAL A 202 4.08 8.10 9.07
C VAL A 202 4.79 7.40 10.22
N PRO A 203 5.36 8.11 11.19
CA PRO A 203 6.00 7.48 12.35
C PRO A 203 4.96 6.84 13.28
N GLY A 204 5.40 5.86 14.08
CA GLY A 204 4.60 5.29 15.17
C GLY A 204 3.47 4.34 14.71
N LEU A 205 3.61 3.70 13.55
CA LEU A 205 2.78 2.55 13.20
C LEU A 205 3.14 1.35 14.07
N ALA A 206 2.15 0.55 14.43
CA ALA A 206 2.38 -0.69 15.15
C ALA A 206 2.99 -1.78 14.26
N GLY A 207 2.64 -1.80 12.98
CA GLY A 207 3.19 -2.77 12.04
C GLY A 207 2.88 -2.48 10.57
N VAL A 208 3.58 -3.20 9.70
CA VAL A 208 3.46 -3.07 8.24
C VAL A 208 3.46 -4.45 7.60
N MET A 209 2.50 -4.74 6.74
CA MET A 209 2.41 -6.02 6.03
C MET A 209 2.34 -5.80 4.52
N PRO A 210 3.48 -5.63 3.84
CA PRO A 210 3.55 -5.47 2.39
C PRO A 210 3.63 -6.82 1.69
N ASP A 211 2.58 -7.19 0.95
CA ASP A 211 2.53 -8.45 0.23
C ASP A 211 2.90 -8.25 -1.24
N VAL A 212 3.86 -9.04 -1.72
CA VAL A 212 4.37 -8.98 -3.11
C VAL A 212 4.43 -7.53 -3.63
N PRO A 213 5.12 -6.61 -2.91
CA PRO A 213 4.93 -5.18 -3.07
C PRO A 213 5.38 -4.67 -4.45
N PHE A 214 4.46 -3.98 -5.14
CA PHE A 214 4.74 -3.20 -6.34
C PHE A 214 5.39 -1.86 -5.99
N LEU A 215 5.80 -1.08 -6.98
CA LEU A 215 6.50 0.21 -6.82
C LEU A 215 7.89 0.09 -6.14
N CYS A 216 8.48 -1.09 -6.12
CA CYS A 216 9.80 -1.33 -5.55
C CYS A 216 10.84 -1.45 -6.64
N HIS A 217 11.98 -0.76 -6.50
CA HIS A 217 13.05 -0.72 -7.49
C HIS A 217 12.50 -0.57 -8.91
N ILE A 218 11.73 0.49 -9.11
CA ILE A 218 10.91 0.73 -10.30
C ILE A 218 11.74 0.66 -11.59
N ALA A 219 12.97 1.18 -11.56
CA ALA A 219 13.85 1.15 -12.73
C ALA A 219 14.23 -0.28 -13.17
N ARG A 220 14.35 -1.22 -12.24
CA ARG A 220 14.55 -2.64 -12.55
C ARG A 220 13.25 -3.27 -13.03
N GLY A 221 12.16 -3.07 -12.29
CA GLY A 221 10.85 -3.60 -12.68
C GLY A 221 10.49 -3.24 -14.12
N ALA A 222 10.68 -1.97 -14.51
CA ALA A 222 10.43 -1.51 -15.89
C ALA A 222 11.26 -2.22 -16.96
N ARG A 223 12.41 -2.83 -16.60
CA ARG A 223 13.29 -3.53 -17.54
C ARG A 223 13.05 -5.03 -17.62
N ILE A 224 12.55 -5.65 -16.56
CA ILE A 224 12.47 -7.11 -16.47
C ILE A 224 11.04 -7.66 -16.36
N ALA A 225 10.06 -6.86 -15.91
CA ALA A 225 8.69 -7.33 -15.81
C ALA A 225 8.10 -7.61 -17.19
N GLY A 226 7.47 -8.78 -17.35
CA GLY A 226 6.79 -9.17 -18.58
C GLY A 226 5.36 -8.66 -18.68
N LEU A 227 4.76 -8.25 -17.55
CA LEU A 227 3.36 -7.88 -17.42
C LEU A 227 3.17 -6.45 -16.86
N PRO A 228 2.01 -5.80 -17.16
CA PRO A 228 1.68 -4.52 -16.52
C PRO A 228 1.58 -4.68 -14.98
N PRO A 229 1.80 -3.58 -14.20
CA PRO A 229 1.89 -2.19 -14.68
C PRO A 229 3.31 -1.69 -15.01
N TYR A 230 4.41 -2.38 -14.66
CA TYR A 230 5.77 -1.91 -14.98
C TYR A 230 6.01 -1.70 -16.48
N THR A 231 5.37 -2.51 -17.34
CA THR A 231 5.46 -2.38 -18.79
C THR A 231 4.87 -1.09 -19.35
N GLU A 232 4.06 -0.33 -18.58
CA GLU A 232 3.59 1.01 -18.95
C GLU A 232 4.77 1.97 -19.13
N ILE A 233 5.78 1.88 -18.24
CA ILE A 233 7.00 2.71 -18.32
C ILE A 233 7.79 2.38 -19.58
N ALA A 234 7.99 1.08 -19.85
CA ALA A 234 8.72 0.63 -21.04
C ALA A 234 7.99 1.08 -22.33
N SER A 235 6.66 0.97 -22.35
CA SER A 235 5.83 1.41 -23.47
C SER A 235 5.91 2.93 -23.70
N TYR A 236 5.91 3.72 -22.64
CA TYR A 236 6.08 5.16 -22.69
C TYR A 236 7.48 5.52 -23.26
N LEU A 237 8.54 4.94 -22.71
CA LEU A 237 9.92 5.23 -23.10
C LEU A 237 10.25 4.78 -24.52
N ARG A 238 9.58 3.72 -25.02
CA ARG A 238 9.69 3.30 -26.42
C ARG A 238 9.23 4.37 -27.40
N LEU A 239 8.29 5.20 -27.02
CA LEU A 239 7.76 6.30 -27.85
C LEU A 239 8.44 7.65 -27.55
N HIS A 240 8.96 7.83 -26.34
CA HIS A 240 9.56 9.09 -25.88
C HIS A 240 11.06 8.95 -25.66
N HIS A 241 11.79 8.74 -26.77
CA HIS A 241 13.25 8.62 -26.76
C HIS A 241 13.91 9.84 -26.11
N GLY A 242 14.95 9.60 -25.33
CA GLY A 242 15.70 10.65 -24.61
C GLY A 242 15.12 11.08 -23.26
N ARG A 243 13.93 10.57 -22.85
CA ARG A 243 13.33 10.92 -21.55
C ARG A 243 13.65 9.94 -20.41
N THR A 244 14.49 8.95 -20.65
CA THR A 244 14.75 7.87 -19.68
C THR A 244 15.23 8.41 -18.31
N GLU A 245 16.18 9.32 -18.31
CA GLU A 245 16.71 9.89 -17.07
C GLU A 245 15.65 10.69 -16.32
N GLN A 246 14.90 11.55 -17.01
CA GLN A 246 13.82 12.34 -16.40
C GLN A 246 12.74 11.45 -15.82
N VAL A 247 12.29 10.42 -16.55
CA VAL A 247 11.26 9.47 -16.10
C VAL A 247 11.68 8.76 -14.83
N PHE A 248 12.88 8.16 -14.79
CA PHE A 248 13.33 7.47 -13.60
C PHE A 248 13.69 8.40 -12.44
N ARG A 249 14.09 9.64 -12.70
CA ARG A 249 14.21 10.68 -11.68
C ARG A 249 12.86 10.99 -11.05
N THR A 250 11.80 11.18 -11.83
CA THR A 250 10.44 11.40 -11.30
C THR A 250 9.98 10.19 -10.49
N LEU A 251 10.09 8.99 -11.04
CA LEU A 251 9.63 7.76 -10.40
C LEU A 251 10.40 7.43 -9.11
N SER A 252 11.64 7.87 -8.97
CA SER A 252 12.43 7.61 -7.77
C SER A 252 11.85 8.25 -6.50
N TYR A 253 11.06 9.32 -6.61
CA TYR A 253 10.34 9.89 -5.47
C TYR A 253 9.20 8.99 -4.96
N PHE A 254 8.74 8.05 -5.78
CA PHE A 254 7.63 7.14 -5.50
C PHE A 254 8.08 5.68 -5.39
N ASP A 255 9.39 5.44 -5.45
CA ASP A 255 9.93 4.10 -5.26
C ASP A 255 9.82 3.69 -3.78
N ALA A 256 9.00 2.67 -3.51
CA ALA A 256 8.73 2.21 -2.16
C ALA A 256 10.00 1.68 -1.44
N ALA A 257 11.03 1.25 -2.20
CA ALA A 257 12.31 0.86 -1.63
C ALA A 257 13.10 2.05 -1.04
N HIS A 258 12.81 3.29 -1.46
CA HIS A 258 13.33 4.49 -0.81
C HIS A 258 12.60 4.79 0.49
N HIS A 259 11.27 4.71 0.49
CA HIS A 259 10.47 4.87 1.70
C HIS A 259 10.81 3.82 2.77
N ALA A 260 11.06 2.57 2.36
CA ALA A 260 11.47 1.48 3.24
C ALA A 260 12.70 1.82 4.11
N THR A 261 13.61 2.68 3.63
CA THR A 261 14.78 3.13 4.42
C THR A 261 14.43 4.00 5.62
N ARG A 262 13.20 4.48 5.71
CA ARG A 262 12.69 5.34 6.79
C ARG A 262 11.66 4.64 7.66
N ALA A 263 11.19 3.48 7.23
CA ALA A 263 10.17 2.70 7.93
C ALA A 263 10.80 1.95 9.10
N THR A 264 10.36 2.26 10.33
CA THR A 264 10.93 1.70 11.56
C THR A 264 9.99 0.71 12.28
N ALA A 265 8.70 0.69 11.93
CA ALA A 265 7.73 -0.24 12.50
C ALA A 265 8.13 -1.71 12.20
N PRO A 266 7.77 -2.69 13.05
CA PRO A 266 7.90 -4.10 12.69
C PRO A 266 7.19 -4.41 11.37
N ALA A 267 7.76 -5.28 10.53
CA ALA A 267 7.15 -5.64 9.27
C ALA A 267 7.13 -7.15 9.01
N LEU A 268 6.04 -7.61 8.36
CA LEU A 268 5.91 -8.94 7.81
C LEU A 268 5.77 -8.84 6.29
N PHE A 269 6.80 -9.20 5.56
CA PHE A 269 6.81 -9.22 4.09
C PHE A 269 6.40 -10.58 3.54
N SER A 270 5.72 -10.58 2.38
CA SER A 270 5.65 -11.76 1.52
C SER A 270 6.29 -11.48 0.16
N ILE A 271 6.96 -12.49 -0.40
CA ILE A 271 7.55 -12.46 -1.74
C ILE A 271 7.27 -13.81 -2.42
N ALA A 272 6.85 -13.78 -3.68
CA ALA A 272 6.59 -14.96 -4.48
C ALA A 272 7.61 -15.06 -5.64
N MET A 273 8.22 -16.23 -5.80
CA MET A 273 9.35 -16.39 -6.74
C MET A 273 8.93 -16.55 -8.20
N ALA A 274 7.67 -16.92 -8.46
CA ALA A 274 7.11 -17.01 -9.81
C ALA A 274 6.27 -15.77 -10.21
N ASP A 275 6.43 -14.65 -9.50
CA ASP A 275 5.71 -13.42 -9.77
C ASP A 275 6.30 -12.66 -10.98
N GLU A 276 5.52 -12.61 -12.08
CA GLU A 276 5.89 -11.92 -13.31
C GLU A 276 5.42 -10.44 -13.34
N ILE A 277 4.59 -10.04 -12.38
CA ILE A 277 4.05 -8.66 -12.24
C ILE A 277 4.96 -7.83 -11.34
N CYS A 278 5.28 -8.36 -10.15
CA CYS A 278 6.22 -7.78 -9.20
C CYS A 278 7.46 -8.69 -9.08
N PRO A 279 8.45 -8.60 -10.00
CA PRO A 279 9.59 -9.50 -9.99
C PRO A 279 10.26 -9.60 -8.63
N PRO A 280 10.57 -10.81 -8.13
CA PRO A 280 11.07 -11.04 -6.77
C PRO A 280 12.23 -10.14 -6.37
N SER A 281 13.20 -9.91 -7.25
CA SER A 281 14.36 -9.07 -6.95
C SER A 281 13.99 -7.61 -6.64
N THR A 282 12.86 -7.12 -7.17
CA THR A 282 12.35 -5.78 -6.84
C THR A 282 11.78 -5.74 -5.42
N CYS A 283 11.01 -6.75 -5.02
CA CYS A 283 10.47 -6.92 -3.68
C CYS A 283 11.59 -7.15 -2.65
N PHE A 284 12.58 -8.01 -2.96
CA PHE A 284 13.76 -8.21 -2.12
C PHE A 284 14.55 -6.92 -1.92
N THR A 285 14.63 -6.03 -2.92
CA THR A 285 15.28 -4.71 -2.76
C THR A 285 14.59 -3.91 -1.65
N ALA A 286 13.26 -3.83 -1.64
CA ALA A 286 12.52 -3.13 -0.58
C ALA A 286 12.71 -3.82 0.78
N TYR A 287 12.61 -5.15 0.83
CA TYR A 287 12.86 -5.92 2.05
C TYR A 287 14.24 -5.64 2.63
N HIS A 288 15.29 -5.71 1.81
CA HIS A 288 16.66 -5.49 2.29
C HIS A 288 16.87 -4.06 2.79
N ARG A 289 16.25 -3.07 2.17
CA ARG A 289 16.36 -1.65 2.53
C ARG A 289 15.48 -1.25 3.69
N TYR A 290 14.50 -2.06 4.10
CA TYR A 290 13.63 -1.75 5.22
C TYR A 290 14.43 -1.59 6.51
N ALA A 291 14.27 -0.46 7.22
CA ALA A 291 15.10 -0.11 8.36
C ALA A 291 14.68 -0.80 9.67
N GLY A 292 13.39 -1.03 9.86
CA GLY A 292 12.84 -1.67 11.07
C GLY A 292 13.07 -3.18 11.14
N ARG A 293 12.66 -3.78 12.27
CA ARG A 293 12.61 -5.24 12.40
C ARG A 293 11.68 -5.80 11.32
N LYS A 294 12.08 -6.86 10.67
CA LYS A 294 11.33 -7.43 9.55
C LYS A 294 11.43 -8.94 9.49
N GLU A 295 10.31 -9.55 9.12
CA GLU A 295 10.18 -10.96 8.83
C GLU A 295 9.84 -11.15 7.37
N LEU A 296 10.18 -12.29 6.79
CA LEU A 296 9.93 -12.61 5.39
C LEU A 296 9.29 -13.99 5.26
N ARG A 297 8.25 -14.06 4.45
CA ARG A 297 7.69 -15.33 3.93
C ARG A 297 7.97 -15.39 2.43
N VAL A 298 8.64 -16.44 2.00
CA VAL A 298 8.95 -16.69 0.59
C VAL A 298 8.09 -17.84 0.08
N TYR A 299 7.39 -17.60 -1.03
CA TYR A 299 6.52 -18.58 -1.69
C TYR A 299 7.15 -18.96 -3.03
N GLU A 300 7.89 -20.10 -3.03
CA GLU A 300 8.76 -20.46 -4.15
C GLU A 300 8.00 -20.78 -5.45
N PHE A 301 6.78 -21.32 -5.34
CA PHE A 301 6.00 -21.79 -6.48
C PHE A 301 4.79 -20.93 -6.81
N ASN A 302 4.56 -19.86 -6.05
CA ASN A 302 3.43 -18.95 -6.25
C ASN A 302 3.82 -17.79 -7.17
N GLY A 303 2.81 -17.31 -7.90
CA GLY A 303 2.87 -16.10 -8.70
C GLY A 303 2.43 -14.86 -7.93
N HIS A 304 1.76 -13.94 -8.60
CA HIS A 304 1.35 -12.65 -8.02
C HIS A 304 0.32 -12.75 -6.89
N GLU A 305 -0.33 -13.89 -6.71
CA GLU A 305 -1.20 -14.15 -5.55
C GLU A 305 -0.41 -14.24 -4.23
N GLY A 306 0.92 -14.33 -4.27
CA GLY A 306 1.74 -14.53 -3.10
C GLY A 306 1.39 -15.84 -2.38
N GLY A 307 1.31 -15.82 -1.06
CA GLY A 307 0.85 -16.97 -0.26
C GLY A 307 -0.68 -17.07 -0.17
N GLY A 308 -1.43 -16.13 -0.76
CA GLY A 308 -2.89 -16.15 -0.76
C GLY A 308 -3.49 -16.32 0.63
N ALA A 309 -4.45 -17.26 0.76
CA ALA A 309 -5.13 -17.53 2.03
C ALA A 309 -4.18 -18.06 3.14
N HIS A 310 -3.12 -18.77 2.77
CA HIS A 310 -2.11 -19.24 3.74
C HIS A 310 -1.36 -18.05 4.35
N HIS A 311 -0.95 -17.09 3.52
CA HIS A 311 -0.28 -15.88 4.04
C HIS A 311 -1.24 -15.03 4.90
N ARG A 312 -2.52 -14.94 4.55
CA ARG A 312 -3.53 -14.26 5.38
C ARG A 312 -3.65 -14.87 6.78
N ALA A 313 -3.53 -16.18 6.92
CA ALA A 313 -3.50 -16.84 8.22
C ALA A 313 -2.24 -16.46 9.04
N GLU A 314 -1.07 -16.35 8.38
CA GLU A 314 0.16 -15.85 9.00
C GLU A 314 0.00 -14.40 9.47
N GLN A 315 -0.60 -13.54 8.64
CA GLN A 315 -0.88 -12.14 8.98
C GLN A 315 -1.81 -12.01 10.20
N LEU A 316 -2.89 -12.80 10.25
CA LEU A 316 -3.81 -12.82 11.40
C LEU A 316 -3.08 -13.19 12.71
N ALA A 317 -2.23 -14.22 12.65
CA ALA A 317 -1.43 -14.64 13.81
C ALA A 317 -0.43 -13.54 14.19
N TRP A 318 0.26 -12.95 13.22
CA TRP A 318 1.26 -11.91 13.44
C TRP A 318 0.66 -10.63 14.05
N VAL A 319 -0.49 -10.14 13.55
CA VAL A 319 -1.18 -8.96 14.11
C VAL A 319 -1.68 -9.24 15.53
N ARG A 320 -2.24 -10.42 15.79
CA ARG A 320 -2.65 -10.81 17.13
C ARG A 320 -1.45 -10.75 18.10
N ASP A 321 -0.34 -11.41 17.74
CA ASP A 321 0.87 -11.48 18.58
C ASP A 321 1.51 -10.09 18.77
N LEU A 322 1.43 -9.23 17.75
CA LEU A 322 1.89 -7.85 17.80
C LEU A 322 1.10 -7.00 18.82
N PHE A 323 -0.22 -7.21 18.92
CA PHE A 323 -1.09 -6.41 19.79
C PHE A 323 -1.25 -6.97 21.21
N THR A 324 -1.03 -8.27 21.41
CA THR A 324 -1.17 -8.92 22.72
C THR A 324 0.16 -9.28 23.37
N GLY A 325 1.27 -9.14 22.64
CA GLY A 325 2.56 -9.73 22.99
C GLY A 325 2.60 -11.23 22.64
N PRO A 326 3.79 -11.85 22.58
CA PRO A 326 3.91 -13.26 22.28
C PRO A 326 3.14 -14.07 23.31
N PRO A 327 2.37 -15.12 22.90
CA PRO A 327 1.61 -15.93 23.82
C PRO A 327 2.55 -16.56 24.85
N THR A 328 2.33 -16.23 26.14
CA THR A 328 2.99 -16.89 27.25
C THR A 328 2.50 -18.34 27.27
N GLY A 329 3.29 -19.28 26.69
CA GLY A 329 3.05 -20.72 26.78
C GLY A 329 2.44 -21.38 25.55
N ARG A 330 3.11 -21.38 24.40
CA ARG A 330 2.99 -22.49 23.45
C ARG A 330 3.95 -23.58 23.87
N THR A 331 3.43 -24.62 24.54
CA THR A 331 4.10 -25.93 24.59
C THR A 331 4.10 -26.42 23.13
N GLU A 332 5.28 -26.57 22.55
CA GLU A 332 5.44 -27.25 21.27
C GLU A 332 4.85 -28.67 21.44
N LEU A 333 3.74 -28.92 20.74
CA LEU A 333 3.30 -30.29 20.52
C LEU A 333 4.24 -30.88 19.47
N SER A 334 5.16 -31.69 19.95
CA SER A 334 6.09 -32.54 19.17
C SER A 334 5.35 -33.47 18.21
#